data_42b35b58b321443bf5e02c49cbe81611
#
_entry.id   42b35b58b321443bf5e02c49cbe81611
#
_cell.length_a   1.000
_cell.length_b   1.000
_cell.length_c   1.000
_cell.angle_alpha   90.00
_cell.angle_beta   90.00
_cell.angle_gamma   90.00
#
_symmetry.space_group_name_H-M   'P 1'
#
loop_
_entity.id
_entity.type
_entity.pdbx_description
1 polymer ?
#
loop_
_entity_poly.entity_id
_entity_poly.type
_entity_poly.pdbx_seq_one_letter_code
_entity_poly.pdbx_strand_id
1 'polypeptide(L)'
;MVLMGITVQAQNVQLHYDFGRSLYSEQLGGPQADDVPRRAKVTMTLEQFKADKWGSWFYFVDIDFSRKFVEGAYAEISREFNLGKQSPFAAHIEYNGGLNRFGSYQQAALAGFAYNGHSEDFSKTWSVQLMYKQYFKSYEYTRAYASVQLTGVWGINFAHNKCRFDGFIDFWRGENWRPGHENHGMLVVLTEPQFWYNFTDHFSVGTEVEISNNFIYNVVDDKSFFINPTLAVKWNF
;
A
#
# COMPACT_ATOMS: atom_id res chain seq x y z
N MET A 1 -26.11 14.34 25.38
CA MET A 1 -24.68 14.04 25.57
C MET A 1 -23.99 14.44 24.26
N VAL A 2 -23.29 15.58 24.27
CA VAL A 2 -22.58 16.09 23.10
C VAL A 2 -21.35 15.21 22.95
N LEU A 3 -21.34 14.32 21.96
CA LEU A 3 -20.10 13.68 21.51
C LEU A 3 -19.21 14.79 20.93
N MET A 4 -18.31 15.31 21.77
CA MET A 4 -17.15 16.02 21.24
C MET A 4 -16.49 15.08 20.24
N GLY A 5 -16.44 15.50 18.97
CA GLY A 5 -15.76 14.75 17.92
C GLY A 5 -14.31 14.56 18.31
N ILE A 6 -13.97 13.36 18.76
CA ILE A 6 -12.59 12.97 19.00
C ILE A 6 -11.96 12.91 17.61
N THR A 7 -11.13 13.88 17.29
CA THR A 7 -10.27 13.83 16.10
C THR A 7 -9.15 12.85 16.43
N VAL A 8 -9.22 11.64 15.89
CA VAL A 8 -8.09 10.71 15.93
C VAL A 8 -7.19 11.06 14.77
N GLN A 9 -5.95 11.37 15.06
CA GLN A 9 -4.92 11.65 14.08
C GLN A 9 -3.72 10.75 14.38
N ALA A 10 -3.27 10.01 13.38
CA ALA A 10 -2.02 9.31 13.39
C ALA A 10 -1.20 9.79 12.18
N GLN A 11 0.01 10.23 12.45
CA GLN A 11 0.95 10.68 11.43
C GLN A 11 2.31 10.08 11.75
N ASN A 12 2.95 9.50 10.75
CA ASN A 12 4.26 8.89 10.95
C ASN A 12 5.15 9.06 9.73
N VAL A 13 6.44 8.89 9.96
CA VAL A 13 7.47 8.69 8.94
C VAL A 13 8.14 7.35 9.19
N GLN A 14 8.35 6.59 8.12
CA GLN A 14 8.98 5.29 8.15
C GLN A 14 10.20 5.30 7.23
N LEU A 15 11.22 4.53 7.57
CA LEU A 15 12.36 4.23 6.70
C LEU A 15 12.50 2.73 6.61
N HIS A 16 12.33 2.20 5.42
CA HIS A 16 12.42 0.78 5.11
C HIS A 16 13.71 0.48 4.37
N TYR A 17 14.47 -0.50 4.85
CA TYR A 17 15.62 -1.06 4.16
C TYR A 17 15.24 -2.38 3.53
N ASP A 18 15.26 -2.46 2.20
CA ASP A 18 14.95 -3.67 1.45
C ASP A 18 16.14 -4.63 1.46
N PHE A 19 16.06 -5.67 2.28
CA PHE A 19 17.03 -6.76 2.28
C PHE A 19 16.58 -7.96 1.42
N GLY A 20 15.35 -7.94 0.89
CA GLY A 20 14.83 -8.92 -0.05
C GLY A 20 15.66 -9.05 -1.32
N ARG A 21 16.41 -8.00 -1.68
CA ARG A 21 17.37 -8.03 -2.80
C ARG A 21 18.36 -9.20 -2.70
N SER A 22 18.79 -9.56 -1.49
CA SER A 22 19.68 -10.70 -1.28
C SER A 22 18.96 -12.04 -1.52
N LEU A 23 17.67 -12.11 -1.16
CA LEU A 23 16.83 -13.28 -1.44
C LEU A 23 16.58 -13.46 -2.94
N TYR A 24 16.41 -12.36 -3.67
CA TYR A 24 16.22 -12.42 -5.12
C TYR A 24 17.47 -12.84 -5.88
N SER A 25 18.65 -12.41 -5.45
CA SER A 25 19.90 -12.82 -6.08
C SER A 25 20.10 -14.34 -6.03
N GLU A 26 19.63 -14.99 -4.98
CA GLU A 26 19.69 -16.46 -4.84
C GLU A 26 18.53 -17.15 -5.57
N GLN A 27 17.31 -16.59 -5.52
CA GLN A 27 16.13 -17.18 -6.18
C GLN A 27 16.15 -17.02 -7.69
N LEU A 28 16.79 -15.99 -8.23
CA LEU A 28 16.90 -15.71 -9.66
C LEU A 28 18.18 -16.28 -10.29
N GLY A 29 18.99 -17.02 -9.52
CA GLY A 29 20.08 -17.86 -10.06
C GLY A 29 21.30 -17.10 -10.54
N GLY A 30 21.74 -16.03 -9.88
CA GLY A 30 23.06 -15.47 -10.11
C GLY A 30 23.12 -13.96 -10.44
N PRO A 31 24.18 -13.48 -11.13
CA PRO A 31 24.46 -12.05 -11.33
C PRO A 31 23.39 -11.27 -12.12
N GLN A 32 22.43 -11.95 -12.73
CA GLN A 32 21.25 -11.34 -13.38
C GLN A 32 20.28 -10.69 -12.36
N ALA A 33 20.45 -10.94 -11.07
CA ALA A 33 19.73 -10.22 -10.03
C ALA A 33 20.03 -8.70 -10.03
N ASP A 34 21.13 -8.27 -10.65
CA ASP A 34 21.40 -6.86 -10.87
C ASP A 34 20.53 -6.22 -11.96
N ASP A 35 19.92 -7.04 -12.82
CA ASP A 35 19.00 -6.63 -13.90
C ASP A 35 17.51 -6.75 -13.52
N VAL A 36 17.16 -7.39 -12.40
CA VAL A 36 15.83 -7.24 -11.80
C VAL A 36 15.60 -5.74 -11.58
N PRO A 37 14.44 -5.20 -12.00
CA PRO A 37 14.16 -3.78 -11.91
C PRO A 37 14.64 -3.30 -10.55
N ARG A 38 15.62 -2.41 -10.57
CA ARG A 38 16.47 -2.04 -9.43
C ARG A 38 15.57 -1.49 -8.34
N ARG A 39 15.09 -2.39 -7.48
CA ARG A 39 14.30 -1.98 -6.32
C ARG A 39 15.09 -0.95 -5.53
N ALA A 40 14.40 0.05 -5.07
CA ALA A 40 14.96 1.00 -4.14
C ALA A 40 15.55 0.24 -2.96
N LYS A 41 16.72 0.67 -2.54
CA LYS A 41 17.37 0.06 -1.37
C LYS A 41 16.76 0.56 -0.07
N VAL A 42 16.27 1.79 -0.10
CA VAL A 42 15.62 2.47 1.01
C VAL A 42 14.37 3.15 0.46
N THR A 43 13.25 2.91 1.11
CA THR A 43 12.00 3.64 0.88
C THR A 43 11.68 4.44 2.14
N MET A 44 11.35 5.71 1.97
CA MET A 44 10.77 6.54 3.03
C MET A 44 9.28 6.66 2.80
N THR A 45 8.49 6.23 3.77
CA THR A 45 7.03 6.38 3.77
C THR A 45 6.61 7.51 4.70
N LEU A 46 5.83 8.44 4.18
CA LEU A 46 5.09 9.42 4.95
C LEU A 46 3.62 9.00 4.95
N GLU A 47 3.07 8.75 6.13
CA GLU A 47 1.71 8.25 6.26
C GLU A 47 0.90 9.10 7.24
N GLN A 48 -0.36 9.35 6.92
CA GLN A 48 -1.30 9.96 7.84
C GLN A 48 -2.69 9.32 7.73
N PHE A 49 -3.25 8.98 8.89
CA PHE A 49 -4.67 8.73 9.08
C PHE A 49 -5.27 9.84 9.95
N LYS A 50 -6.43 10.35 9.55
CA LYS A 50 -7.17 11.36 10.32
C LYS A 50 -8.67 11.11 10.21
N ALA A 51 -9.31 10.80 11.34
CA ALA A 51 -10.76 10.73 11.42
C ALA A 51 -11.35 12.11 11.77
N ASP A 52 -12.51 12.40 11.23
CA ASP A 52 -13.30 13.60 11.53
C ASP A 52 -14.82 13.27 11.66
N LYS A 53 -15.65 14.27 11.84
CA LYS A 53 -17.10 14.10 12.01
C LYS A 53 -17.83 13.53 10.77
N TRP A 54 -17.19 13.55 9.63
CA TRP A 54 -17.76 13.11 8.35
C TRP A 54 -17.26 11.73 7.93
N GLY A 55 -16.10 11.27 8.46
CA GLY A 55 -15.45 10.03 8.10
C GLY A 55 -13.95 10.08 8.37
N SER A 56 -13.13 9.67 7.41
CA SER A 56 -11.67 9.63 7.58
C SER A 56 -10.92 10.05 6.32
N TRP A 57 -9.74 10.59 6.51
CA TRP A 57 -8.71 10.78 5.50
C TRP A 57 -7.59 9.77 5.74
N PHE A 58 -7.08 9.23 4.69
CA PHE A 58 -5.83 8.48 4.70
C PHE A 58 -4.99 8.89 3.50
N TYR A 59 -3.70 9.03 3.70
CA TYR A 59 -2.74 9.11 2.62
C TYR A 59 -1.41 8.53 3.04
N PHE A 60 -0.67 8.04 2.06
CA PHE A 60 0.75 7.79 2.19
C PHE A 60 1.49 8.26 0.94
N VAL A 61 2.78 8.49 1.12
CA VAL A 61 3.73 8.81 0.06
C VAL A 61 4.98 7.99 0.29
N ASP A 62 5.30 7.12 -0.64
CA ASP A 62 6.55 6.38 -0.68
C ASP A 62 7.55 7.10 -1.56
N ILE A 63 8.74 7.32 -1.04
CA ILE A 63 9.85 7.93 -1.74
C ILE A 63 10.99 6.92 -1.79
N ASP A 64 11.29 6.46 -2.99
CA ASP A 64 12.31 5.47 -3.26
C ASP A 64 13.68 6.09 -3.49
N PHE A 65 14.68 5.60 -2.76
CA PHE A 65 16.05 6.09 -2.88
C PHE A 65 16.97 5.01 -3.46
N SER A 66 17.69 5.40 -4.49
CA SER A 66 18.89 4.68 -4.91
C SER A 66 20.10 5.14 -4.12
N ARG A 67 21.28 4.61 -4.43
CA ARG A 67 22.53 5.08 -3.82
C ARG A 67 22.87 6.54 -4.15
N LYS A 68 22.28 7.15 -5.17
CA LYS A 68 22.68 8.43 -5.72
C LYS A 68 21.59 9.47 -5.81
N PHE A 69 20.32 9.05 -5.93
CA PHE A 69 19.20 9.97 -6.17
C PHE A 69 17.86 9.33 -5.78
N VAL A 70 16.80 10.12 -5.83
CA VAL A 70 15.42 9.66 -5.72
C VAL A 70 15.06 8.92 -7.02
N GLU A 71 14.68 7.65 -6.91
CA GLU A 71 14.26 6.84 -8.06
C GLU A 71 12.82 7.13 -8.46
N GLY A 72 11.96 7.40 -7.47
CA GLY A 72 10.56 7.68 -7.67
C GLY A 72 9.85 8.08 -6.39
N ALA A 73 8.61 8.49 -6.56
CA ALA A 73 7.66 8.71 -5.48
C ALA A 73 6.30 8.22 -5.93
N TYR A 74 5.63 7.44 -5.07
CA TYR A 74 4.27 6.96 -5.26
C TYR A 74 3.40 7.45 -4.11
N ALA A 75 2.15 7.76 -4.39
CA ALA A 75 1.23 8.25 -3.38
C ALA A 75 -0.17 7.72 -3.61
N GLU A 76 -0.85 7.48 -2.51
CA GLU A 76 -2.29 7.28 -2.48
C GLU A 76 -2.92 8.27 -1.51
N ILE A 77 -4.09 8.77 -1.87
CA ILE A 77 -4.90 9.62 -1.01
C ILE A 77 -6.35 9.18 -1.09
N SER A 78 -6.95 8.91 0.05
CA SER A 78 -8.33 8.48 0.14
C SER A 78 -9.16 9.30 1.11
N ARG A 79 -10.46 9.33 0.86
CA ARG A 79 -11.46 9.93 1.72
C ARG A 79 -12.64 8.99 1.88
N GLU A 80 -13.03 8.74 3.12
CA GLU A 80 -14.27 8.07 3.45
C GLU A 80 -15.30 9.05 4.00
N PHE A 81 -16.57 8.82 3.64
CA PHE A 81 -17.72 9.56 4.13
C PHE A 81 -18.70 8.58 4.79
N ASN A 82 -18.92 8.72 6.09
CA ASN A 82 -19.83 7.86 6.85
C ASN A 82 -21.26 7.94 6.30
N LEU A 83 -21.87 6.81 6.02
CA LEU A 83 -23.26 6.68 5.54
C LEU A 83 -24.29 6.63 6.67
N GLY A 84 -23.99 7.32 7.76
CA GLY A 84 -24.87 7.43 8.93
C GLY A 84 -24.06 7.48 10.24
N LYS A 85 -24.67 7.97 11.32
CA LYS A 85 -23.98 8.23 12.61
C LYS A 85 -23.46 6.97 13.31
N GLN A 86 -24.06 5.81 13.04
CA GLN A 86 -23.71 4.53 13.66
C GLN A 86 -23.57 3.43 12.58
N SER A 87 -23.52 3.82 11.33
CA SER A 87 -23.35 2.87 10.22
C SER A 87 -21.89 2.44 10.12
N PRO A 88 -21.61 1.15 9.96
CA PRO A 88 -20.26 0.70 9.64
C PRO A 88 -19.89 0.96 8.19
N PHE A 89 -20.83 1.44 7.36
CA PHE A 89 -20.61 1.70 5.95
C PHE A 89 -20.21 3.14 5.70
N ALA A 90 -19.25 3.32 4.78
CA ALA A 90 -18.82 4.61 4.25
C ALA A 90 -18.78 4.58 2.73
N ALA A 91 -18.99 5.72 2.10
CA ALA A 91 -18.60 5.93 0.71
C ALA A 91 -17.09 6.21 0.68
N HIS A 92 -16.37 5.61 -0.27
CA HIS A 92 -14.93 5.71 -0.40
C HIS A 92 -14.55 6.29 -1.75
N ILE A 93 -13.64 7.25 -1.76
CA ILE A 93 -12.98 7.76 -2.97
C ILE A 93 -11.47 7.77 -2.74
N GLU A 94 -10.71 7.47 -3.79
CA GLU A 94 -9.26 7.36 -3.72
C GLU A 94 -8.61 7.76 -5.03
N TYR A 95 -7.40 8.28 -4.96
CA TYR A 95 -6.53 8.54 -6.09
C TYR A 95 -5.16 7.97 -5.83
N ASN A 96 -4.63 7.25 -6.82
CA ASN A 96 -3.33 6.59 -6.81
C ASN A 96 -2.48 7.13 -7.95
N GLY A 97 -1.22 7.45 -7.66
CA GLY A 97 -0.32 7.92 -8.70
C GLY A 97 1.07 8.23 -8.18
N GLY A 98 1.95 8.62 -9.08
CA GLY A 98 3.31 8.96 -8.72
C GLY A 98 4.19 9.20 -9.94
N LEU A 99 5.46 9.45 -9.66
CA LEU A 99 6.48 9.74 -10.65
C LEU A 99 7.70 8.87 -10.38
N ASN A 100 8.36 8.46 -11.43
CA ASN A 100 9.69 7.90 -11.36
C ASN A 100 10.59 8.57 -12.39
N ARG A 101 11.87 8.24 -12.41
CA ARG A 101 12.85 8.86 -13.31
C ARG A 101 12.55 8.69 -14.81
N PHE A 102 11.62 7.82 -15.17
CA PHE A 102 11.22 7.56 -16.56
C PHE A 102 9.89 8.22 -16.92
N GLY A 103 9.17 8.79 -15.93
CA GLY A 103 7.87 9.42 -16.11
C GLY A 103 6.89 9.11 -14.98
N SER A 104 5.59 9.19 -15.23
CA SER A 104 4.57 8.89 -14.22
C SER A 104 4.25 7.41 -14.17
N TYR A 105 3.95 6.90 -12.98
CA TYR A 105 3.23 5.63 -12.84
C TYR A 105 1.84 5.74 -13.46
N GLN A 106 1.24 4.61 -13.83
CA GLN A 106 -0.14 4.64 -14.31
C GLN A 106 -1.07 5.05 -13.17
N GLN A 107 -1.70 6.20 -13.36
CA GLN A 107 -2.58 6.80 -12.35
C GLN A 107 -3.94 6.12 -12.38
N ALA A 108 -4.60 6.07 -11.22
CA ALA A 108 -5.95 5.56 -11.08
C ALA A 108 -6.78 6.41 -10.12
N ALA A 109 -8.09 6.49 -10.39
CA ALA A 109 -9.09 6.97 -9.44
C ALA A 109 -10.01 5.81 -9.06
N LEU A 110 -10.35 5.72 -7.78
CA LEU A 110 -11.21 4.68 -7.24
C LEU A 110 -12.42 5.32 -6.57
N ALA A 111 -13.56 4.66 -6.67
CA ALA A 111 -14.77 5.06 -5.96
C ALA A 111 -15.61 3.83 -5.62
N GLY A 112 -16.13 3.76 -4.40
CA GLY A 112 -16.89 2.63 -3.94
C GLY A 112 -17.39 2.76 -2.52
N PHE A 113 -17.43 1.64 -1.83
CA PHE A 113 -17.92 1.55 -0.46
C PHE A 113 -16.93 0.81 0.42
N ALA A 114 -16.86 1.24 1.69
CA ALA A 114 -16.12 0.59 2.75
C ALA A 114 -17.07 0.06 3.82
N TYR A 115 -16.74 -1.09 4.40
CA TYR A 115 -17.31 -1.62 5.62
C TYR A 115 -16.22 -1.60 6.70
N ASN A 116 -16.41 -0.76 7.70
CA ASN A 116 -15.44 -0.50 8.76
C ASN A 116 -15.88 -1.15 10.07
N GLY A 117 -14.94 -1.75 10.79
CA GLY A 117 -15.20 -2.35 12.08
C GLY A 117 -14.02 -2.23 13.03
N HIS A 118 -14.33 -2.46 14.31
CA HIS A 118 -13.34 -2.45 15.39
C HIS A 118 -13.80 -3.35 16.55
N SER A 119 -12.84 -3.78 17.39
CA SER A 119 -13.16 -4.36 18.69
C SER A 119 -13.66 -3.29 19.68
N GLU A 120 -14.33 -3.70 20.76
CA GLU A 120 -14.87 -2.77 21.77
C GLU A 120 -13.80 -1.86 22.38
N ASP A 121 -12.59 -2.37 22.55
CA ASP A 121 -11.43 -1.67 23.10
C ASP A 121 -10.57 -0.95 22.04
N PHE A 122 -10.99 -0.97 20.76
CA PHE A 122 -10.24 -0.45 19.62
C PHE A 122 -8.83 -1.03 19.44
N SER A 123 -8.51 -2.12 20.11
CA SER A 123 -7.23 -2.81 19.89
C SER A 123 -7.14 -3.46 18.51
N LYS A 124 -8.29 -3.74 17.89
CA LYS A 124 -8.40 -4.29 16.54
C LYS A 124 -9.29 -3.39 15.70
N THR A 125 -8.83 -3.07 14.52
CA THR A 125 -9.59 -2.32 13.50
C THR A 125 -9.48 -3.04 12.17
N TRP A 126 -10.53 -2.97 11.36
CA TRP A 126 -10.51 -3.52 10.00
C TRP A 126 -11.40 -2.71 9.07
N SER A 127 -11.09 -2.77 7.80
CA SER A 127 -11.92 -2.25 6.71
C SER A 127 -11.94 -3.25 5.56
N VAL A 128 -13.08 -3.38 4.91
CA VAL A 128 -13.22 -4.09 3.63
C VAL A 128 -13.84 -3.12 2.64
N GLN A 129 -13.17 -2.91 1.51
CA GLN A 129 -13.53 -1.90 0.53
C GLN A 129 -13.74 -2.57 -0.83
N LEU A 130 -14.87 -2.25 -1.48
CA LEU A 130 -15.15 -2.67 -2.85
C LEU A 130 -15.29 -1.43 -3.72
N MET A 131 -14.42 -1.32 -4.70
CA MET A 131 -14.25 -0.09 -5.47
C MET A 131 -14.22 -0.35 -6.98
N TYR A 132 -14.89 0.50 -7.73
CA TYR A 132 -14.61 0.71 -9.14
C TYR A 132 -13.26 1.43 -9.24
N LYS A 133 -12.38 0.96 -10.13
CA LYS A 133 -11.05 1.53 -10.36
C LYS A 133 -10.92 1.95 -11.81
N GLN A 134 -10.68 3.22 -12.05
CA GLN A 134 -10.44 3.79 -13.38
C GLN A 134 -8.96 4.09 -13.53
N TYR A 135 -8.28 3.34 -14.38
CA TYR A 135 -6.94 3.67 -14.81
C TYR A 135 -6.96 4.72 -15.90
N PHE A 136 -6.05 5.71 -15.80
CA PHE A 136 -5.86 6.74 -16.80
C PHE A 136 -4.74 6.37 -17.78
N LYS A 137 -4.78 6.94 -18.96
CA LYS A 137 -3.67 6.84 -19.91
C LYS A 137 -2.48 7.66 -19.38
N SER A 138 -1.33 7.04 -19.18
CA SER A 138 -0.10 7.70 -18.69
C SER A 138 0.93 7.91 -19.80
N TYR A 139 0.98 7.02 -20.78
CA TYR A 139 1.93 7.04 -21.89
C TYR A 139 1.25 6.65 -23.20
N GLU A 140 1.95 6.80 -24.35
CA GLU A 140 1.40 6.40 -25.64
C GLU A 140 1.05 4.91 -25.73
N TYR A 141 1.83 4.07 -25.07
CA TYR A 141 1.64 2.61 -25.04
C TYR A 141 0.68 2.12 -23.94
N THR A 142 0.24 2.99 -23.03
CA THR A 142 -0.79 2.66 -22.05
C THR A 142 -2.15 3.13 -22.51
N ARG A 143 -3.20 2.46 -22.08
CA ARG A 143 -4.58 2.87 -22.33
C ARG A 143 -5.31 3.08 -21.02
N ALA A 144 -6.36 3.92 -21.09
CA ALA A 144 -7.32 4.02 -20.00
C ALA A 144 -8.21 2.76 -19.99
N TYR A 145 -8.46 2.18 -18.83
CA TYR A 145 -9.37 1.04 -18.69
C TYR A 145 -10.04 1.03 -17.31
N ALA A 146 -11.17 0.35 -17.25
CA ALA A 146 -11.94 0.15 -16.04
C ALA A 146 -11.57 -1.18 -15.38
N SER A 147 -11.57 -1.17 -14.04
CA SER A 147 -11.30 -2.32 -13.19
C SER A 147 -12.18 -2.29 -11.94
N VAL A 148 -12.09 -3.34 -11.15
CA VAL A 148 -12.67 -3.46 -9.82
C VAL A 148 -11.56 -3.84 -8.86
N GLN A 149 -11.54 -3.22 -7.69
CA GLN A 149 -10.60 -3.53 -6.61
C GLN A 149 -11.36 -3.90 -5.34
N LEU A 150 -10.91 -4.98 -4.70
CA LEU A 150 -11.29 -5.37 -3.34
C LEU A 150 -10.08 -5.19 -2.45
N THR A 151 -10.23 -4.37 -1.42
CA THR A 151 -9.18 -4.07 -0.43
C THR A 151 -9.62 -4.55 0.95
N GLY A 152 -8.75 -5.22 1.66
CA GLY A 152 -8.87 -5.51 3.08
C GLY A 152 -7.76 -4.79 3.85
N VAL A 153 -8.11 -4.04 4.89
CA VAL A 153 -7.14 -3.34 5.76
C VAL A 153 -7.33 -3.84 7.19
N TRP A 154 -6.24 -3.99 7.92
CA TRP A 154 -6.30 -4.37 9.34
C TRP A 154 -5.28 -3.63 10.18
N GLY A 155 -5.58 -3.48 11.47
CA GLY A 155 -4.66 -2.99 12.49
C GLY A 155 -4.95 -3.67 13.82
N ILE A 156 -3.95 -4.31 14.41
CA ILE A 156 -4.06 -5.07 15.66
C ILE A 156 -2.95 -4.60 16.60
N ASN A 157 -3.35 -3.99 17.72
CA ASN A 157 -2.45 -3.67 18.81
C ASN A 157 -2.53 -4.78 19.88
N PHE A 158 -1.41 -5.22 20.39
CA PHE A 158 -1.32 -6.26 21.40
C PHE A 158 -0.12 -6.06 22.33
N ALA A 159 0.07 -6.97 23.32
CA ALA A 159 1.12 -6.84 24.31
C ALA A 159 1.13 -5.46 25.01
N HIS A 160 -0.06 -4.97 25.45
CA HIS A 160 -0.23 -3.64 26.06
C HIS A 160 0.24 -2.50 25.14
N ASN A 161 -0.13 -2.54 23.87
CA ASN A 161 0.26 -1.61 22.81
C ASN A 161 1.76 -1.57 22.46
N LYS A 162 2.54 -2.50 23.01
CA LYS A 162 3.97 -2.62 22.65
C LYS A 162 4.18 -3.23 21.28
N CYS A 163 3.21 -3.99 20.79
CA CYS A 163 3.27 -4.58 19.47
C CYS A 163 2.08 -4.17 18.63
N ARG A 164 2.32 -3.93 17.35
CA ARG A 164 1.29 -3.68 16.35
C ARG A 164 1.53 -4.56 15.13
N PHE A 165 0.47 -5.19 14.65
CA PHE A 165 0.41 -5.89 13.37
C PHE A 165 -0.65 -5.24 12.51
N ASP A 166 -0.26 -4.63 11.42
CA ASP A 166 -1.14 -3.95 10.49
C ASP A 166 -0.76 -4.24 9.04
N GLY A 167 -1.57 -3.72 8.13
CA GLY A 167 -1.33 -3.88 6.71
C GLY A 167 -2.61 -3.90 5.91
N PHE A 168 -2.46 -4.24 4.64
CA PHE A 168 -3.55 -4.36 3.69
C PHE A 168 -3.38 -5.58 2.78
N ILE A 169 -4.44 -5.93 2.09
CA ILE A 169 -4.45 -6.86 0.97
C ILE A 169 -5.39 -6.35 -0.11
N ASP A 170 -4.87 -6.30 -1.33
CA ASP A 170 -5.57 -5.85 -2.52
C ASP A 170 -5.70 -6.94 -3.54
N PHE A 171 -6.87 -6.99 -4.16
CA PHE A 171 -7.19 -7.81 -5.31
C PHE A 171 -7.80 -6.92 -6.38
N TRP A 172 -7.21 -6.88 -7.58
CA TRP A 172 -7.82 -6.16 -8.69
C TRP A 172 -7.57 -6.84 -10.03
N ARG A 173 -8.38 -6.48 -11.02
CA ARG A 173 -8.14 -6.89 -12.40
C ARG A 173 -7.18 -5.92 -13.06
N GLY A 174 -5.96 -6.38 -13.37
CA GLY A 174 -4.99 -5.67 -14.18
C GLY A 174 -5.10 -6.02 -15.66
N GLU A 175 -4.43 -5.25 -16.52
CA GLU A 175 -4.17 -5.66 -17.89
C GLU A 175 -3.00 -6.64 -17.91
N ASN A 176 -3.13 -7.67 -18.76
CA ASN A 176 -2.04 -8.62 -18.95
C ASN A 176 -1.10 -8.09 -20.02
N TRP A 177 0.09 -7.69 -19.59
CA TRP A 177 1.15 -7.17 -20.45
C TRP A 177 2.20 -8.22 -20.83
N ARG A 178 1.94 -9.50 -20.54
CA ARG A 178 2.77 -10.62 -21.02
C ARG A 178 2.65 -10.72 -22.54
N PRO A 179 3.75 -10.92 -23.28
CA PRO A 179 3.72 -11.11 -24.71
C PRO A 179 2.72 -12.21 -25.13
N GLY A 180 1.84 -11.88 -26.08
CA GLY A 180 0.80 -12.77 -26.56
C GLY A 180 -0.49 -12.82 -25.73
N HIS A 181 -0.57 -12.04 -24.64
CA HIS A 181 -1.75 -11.97 -23.75
C HIS A 181 -2.27 -10.54 -23.52
N GLU A 182 -1.88 -9.60 -24.36
CA GLU A 182 -2.05 -8.14 -24.17
C GLU A 182 -3.52 -7.69 -24.05
N ASN A 183 -4.46 -8.50 -24.52
CA ASN A 183 -5.89 -8.19 -24.44
C ASN A 183 -6.63 -8.95 -23.34
N HIS A 184 -5.92 -9.70 -22.51
CA HIS A 184 -6.51 -10.47 -21.43
C HIS A 184 -6.32 -9.74 -20.09
N GLY A 185 -7.36 -9.75 -19.24
CA GLY A 185 -7.21 -9.31 -17.86
C GLY A 185 -6.51 -10.38 -17.03
N MET A 186 -5.80 -9.95 -16.00
CA MET A 186 -5.22 -10.83 -15.00
C MET A 186 -5.61 -10.38 -13.59
N LEU A 187 -5.72 -11.33 -12.67
CA LEU A 187 -5.86 -10.99 -11.26
C LEU A 187 -4.50 -10.56 -10.71
N VAL A 188 -4.46 -9.37 -10.15
CA VAL A 188 -3.32 -8.86 -9.40
C VAL A 188 -3.62 -8.98 -7.93
N VAL A 189 -2.64 -9.42 -7.17
CA VAL A 189 -2.70 -9.50 -5.70
C VAL A 189 -1.49 -8.78 -5.13
N LEU A 190 -1.74 -7.91 -4.16
CA LEU A 190 -0.71 -7.21 -3.40
C LEU A 190 -1.10 -7.20 -1.93
N THR A 191 -0.16 -7.51 -1.05
CA THR A 191 -0.35 -7.37 0.39
C THR A 191 0.95 -6.97 1.06
N GLU A 192 0.84 -6.11 2.07
CA GLU A 192 1.97 -5.58 2.82
C GLU A 192 1.69 -5.67 4.32
N PRO A 193 1.77 -6.88 4.91
CA PRO A 193 1.74 -7.04 6.36
C PRO A 193 2.97 -6.38 6.99
N GLN A 194 2.71 -5.60 8.03
CA GLN A 194 3.71 -4.91 8.83
C GLN A 194 3.66 -5.41 10.28
N PHE A 195 4.82 -5.54 10.90
CA PHE A 195 4.95 -5.80 12.32
C PHE A 195 5.85 -4.76 12.96
N TRP A 196 5.37 -4.13 14.04
CA TRP A 196 6.07 -3.08 14.75
C TRP A 196 6.20 -3.40 16.24
N TYR A 197 7.38 -3.15 16.79
CA TYR A 197 7.62 -3.09 18.22
C TYR A 197 7.84 -1.63 18.65
N ASN A 198 6.98 -1.13 19.53
CA ASN A 198 7.00 0.25 20.03
C ASN A 198 7.94 0.34 21.22
N PHE A 199 9.09 0.94 21.06
CA PHE A 199 10.02 1.23 22.16
C PHE A 199 9.52 2.39 23.01
N THR A 200 8.97 3.40 22.36
CA THR A 200 8.31 4.56 22.97
C THR A 200 7.02 4.88 22.21
N ASP A 201 6.27 5.87 22.65
CA ASP A 201 5.08 6.34 21.93
C ASP A 201 5.43 6.91 20.53
N HIS A 202 6.67 7.36 20.36
CA HIS A 202 7.13 7.98 19.11
C HIS A 202 7.99 7.03 18.26
N PHE A 203 8.74 6.10 18.87
CA PHE A 203 9.73 5.33 18.13
C PHE A 203 9.42 3.84 18.11
N SER A 204 9.38 3.28 16.92
CA SER A 204 9.16 1.85 16.68
C SER A 204 10.20 1.29 15.73
N VAL A 205 10.46 0.00 15.87
CA VAL A 205 11.26 -0.80 14.94
C VAL A 205 10.39 -1.94 14.45
N GLY A 206 10.51 -2.28 13.18
CA GLY A 206 9.63 -3.27 12.61
C GLY A 206 10.09 -3.80 11.26
N THR A 207 9.16 -4.42 10.59
CA THR A 207 9.33 -5.01 9.25
C THR A 207 8.04 -4.87 8.47
N GLU A 208 8.17 -4.75 7.18
CA GLU A 208 7.11 -4.91 6.20
C GLU A 208 7.50 -6.01 5.24
N VAL A 209 6.54 -6.79 4.81
CA VAL A 209 6.76 -7.83 3.81
C VAL A 209 5.78 -7.61 2.67
N GLU A 210 6.24 -7.02 1.57
CA GLU A 210 5.44 -6.97 0.34
C GLU A 210 5.35 -8.39 -0.24
N ILE A 211 4.15 -8.89 -0.43
CA ILE A 211 3.88 -10.15 -1.12
C ILE A 211 2.97 -9.82 -2.30
N SER A 212 3.43 -10.11 -3.50
CA SER A 212 2.68 -9.77 -4.69
C SER A 212 2.62 -10.90 -5.71
N ASN A 213 1.52 -10.93 -6.47
CA ASN A 213 1.39 -11.78 -7.64
C ASN A 213 0.79 -10.98 -8.80
N ASN A 214 1.44 -11.04 -9.97
CA ASN A 214 1.10 -10.27 -11.17
C ASN A 214 1.19 -8.72 -10.98
N PHE A 215 1.70 -8.23 -9.87
CA PHE A 215 1.95 -6.81 -9.64
C PHE A 215 3.28 -6.39 -10.28
N ILE A 216 4.32 -7.16 -10.01
CA ILE A 216 5.63 -7.05 -10.68
C ILE A 216 5.80 -8.29 -11.58
N TYR A 217 6.45 -8.13 -12.71
CA TYR A 217 6.73 -9.23 -13.63
C TYR A 217 8.17 -9.20 -14.09
N ASN A 218 8.84 -10.32 -13.94
CA ASN A 218 10.15 -10.53 -14.49
C ASN A 218 10.02 -11.20 -15.87
N VAL A 219 10.28 -10.44 -16.93
CA VAL A 219 10.18 -10.89 -18.33
C VAL A 219 11.19 -12.01 -18.63
N VAL A 220 12.35 -11.99 -17.98
CA VAL A 220 13.42 -12.95 -18.26
C VAL A 220 13.07 -14.36 -17.76
N ASP A 221 12.48 -14.44 -16.57
CA ASP A 221 12.19 -15.71 -15.90
C ASP A 221 10.72 -16.09 -15.93
N ASP A 222 9.86 -15.30 -16.59
CA ASP A 222 8.39 -15.47 -16.60
C ASP A 222 7.81 -15.61 -15.17
N LYS A 223 8.33 -14.83 -14.23
CA LYS A 223 7.91 -14.85 -12.83
C LYS A 223 7.09 -13.63 -12.48
N SER A 224 6.05 -13.84 -11.72
CA SER A 224 5.14 -12.78 -11.26
C SER A 224 4.82 -12.83 -9.76
N PHE A 225 5.35 -13.81 -9.04
CA PHE A 225 5.19 -13.92 -7.59
C PHE A 225 6.47 -13.46 -6.88
N PHE A 226 6.32 -12.50 -5.97
CA PHE A 226 7.45 -11.90 -5.24
C PHE A 226 7.15 -11.76 -3.75
N ILE A 227 8.19 -11.86 -2.94
CA ILE A 227 8.17 -11.61 -1.49
C ILE A 227 9.35 -10.70 -1.17
N ASN A 228 9.07 -9.48 -0.70
CA ASN A 228 10.04 -8.43 -0.45
C ASN A 228 10.02 -8.01 1.02
N PRO A 229 10.83 -8.63 1.89
CA PRO A 229 10.92 -8.22 3.27
C PRO A 229 11.82 -6.99 3.45
N THR A 230 11.41 -6.09 4.33
CA THR A 230 12.17 -4.92 4.75
C THR A 230 12.45 -4.95 6.24
N LEU A 231 13.50 -4.26 6.67
CA LEU A 231 13.70 -3.85 8.05
C LEU A 231 13.40 -2.35 8.14
N ALA A 232 12.61 -1.94 9.13
CA ALA A 232 12.12 -0.58 9.17
C ALA A 232 12.22 0.06 10.55
N VAL A 233 12.32 1.39 10.54
CA VAL A 233 12.12 2.24 11.71
C VAL A 233 10.96 3.21 11.43
N LYS A 234 10.21 3.55 12.47
CA LYS A 234 9.05 4.44 12.39
C LYS A 234 9.09 5.48 13.49
N TRP A 235 8.80 6.72 13.12
CA TRP A 235 8.60 7.82 14.04
C TRP A 235 7.15 8.31 13.95
N ASN A 236 6.44 8.29 15.08
CA ASN A 236 5.08 8.81 15.22
C ASN A 236 5.13 10.23 15.81
N PHE A 237 4.35 11.15 15.23
CA PHE A 237 4.25 12.55 15.66
C PHE A 237 3.14 12.79 16.67
#